data_a9f47e34c521abe23adb63fbda154677
#
_entry.id   a9f47e34c521abe23adb63fbda154677
#
_cell.length_a   1.000
_cell.length_b   1.000
_cell.length_c   1.000
_cell.angle_alpha   90.00
_cell.angle_beta   90.00
_cell.angle_gamma   90.00
#
_symmetry.space_group_name_H-M   'P 1'
#
loop_
_entity.id
_entity.type
_entity.pdbx_description
1 polymer ?
#
loop_
_entity_poly.entity_id
_entity_poly.type
_entity_poly.pdbx_seq_one_letter_code
_entity_poly.pdbx_strand_id
1 'polypeptide(L)'
;MVKSCVYFGSVMHMRLKPRRHLFRYNVFSLFLDIDKLAEFDKTSWFFRLNRWGMVSLYEKDHGDRNTLRLRDWVNKKLMGAGFTKPDKVYLLSFPRVLGLGFSPLSVFYCYSKNQLNSVIYEVKNTYGDQIEYISDSQPDPDGRVRHSIKKDMYLSLIH
;
A
#
# COMPACT_ATOMS: atom_id res chain seq x y z
N MET A 1 -12.41 4.65 -15.60
CA MET A 1 -11.97 3.36 -15.03
C MET A 1 -10.52 3.50 -14.58
N VAL A 2 -10.22 3.22 -13.32
CA VAL A 2 -8.86 3.26 -12.75
C VAL A 2 -8.04 2.11 -13.36
N LYS A 3 -6.79 2.39 -13.72
CA LYS A 3 -5.88 1.40 -14.34
C LYS A 3 -4.64 1.21 -13.46
N SER A 4 -4.09 0.00 -13.48
CA SER A 4 -2.78 -0.26 -12.87
C SER A 4 -1.69 0.55 -13.55
N CYS A 5 -0.78 1.13 -12.76
CA CYS A 5 0.29 1.99 -13.25
C CYS A 5 1.48 2.03 -12.28
N VAL A 6 2.54 2.67 -12.72
CA VAL A 6 3.73 2.96 -11.92
C VAL A 6 3.75 4.46 -11.64
N TYR A 7 3.92 4.83 -10.38
CA TYR A 7 4.13 6.21 -9.98
C TYR A 7 5.62 6.45 -9.71
N PHE A 8 6.14 7.53 -10.28
CA PHE A 8 7.47 8.04 -9.95
C PHE A 8 7.32 9.28 -9.09
N GLY A 9 8.10 9.36 -8.03
CA GLY A 9 8.03 10.48 -7.10
C GLY A 9 9.31 10.66 -6.31
N SER A 10 9.29 11.60 -5.39
CA SER A 10 10.38 11.80 -4.43
C SER A 10 9.85 11.81 -3.01
N VAL A 11 10.55 11.13 -2.12
CA VAL A 11 10.30 11.17 -0.67
C VAL A 11 11.27 12.15 -0.04
N MET A 12 10.75 12.99 0.85
CA MET A 12 11.52 13.95 1.61
C MET A 12 11.36 13.65 3.10
N HIS A 13 12.47 13.42 3.77
CA HIS A 13 12.53 13.33 5.22
C HIS A 13 13.20 14.55 5.80
N MET A 14 12.55 15.20 6.76
CA MET A 14 13.10 16.33 7.48
C MET A 14 13.14 16.00 8.96
N ARG A 15 14.35 15.91 9.53
CA ARG A 15 14.58 15.86 10.96
C ARG A 15 14.76 17.29 11.48
N LEU A 16 14.02 17.64 12.52
CA LEU A 16 14.08 18.99 13.12
C LEU A 16 15.02 19.04 14.32
N LYS A 17 15.18 17.94 15.07
CA LYS A 17 16.01 17.84 16.27
C LYS A 17 16.84 16.54 16.27
N PRO A 18 18.05 16.49 16.83
CA PRO A 18 18.82 17.58 17.47
C PRO A 18 19.41 18.57 16.47
N ARG A 19 19.59 18.17 15.21
CA ARG A 19 20.06 19.04 14.10
C ARG A 19 19.10 18.90 12.94
N ARG A 20 18.83 20.01 12.26
CA ARG A 20 18.02 20.01 11.04
C ARG A 20 18.76 19.23 9.95
N HIS A 21 18.16 18.17 9.46
CA HIS A 21 18.68 17.36 8.37
C HIS A 21 17.57 17.10 7.36
N LEU A 22 17.83 17.40 6.10
CA LEU A 22 16.91 17.18 4.99
C LEU A 22 17.49 16.08 4.11
N PHE A 23 16.73 15.03 3.89
CA PHE A 23 17.06 13.95 2.99
C PHE A 23 15.97 13.77 1.95
N ARG A 24 16.35 13.76 0.67
CA ARG A 24 15.43 13.56 -0.46
C ARG A 24 15.96 12.47 -1.36
N TYR A 25 15.09 11.54 -1.76
CA TYR A 25 15.44 10.49 -2.72
C TYR A 25 14.26 10.17 -3.63
N ASN A 26 14.58 9.71 -4.85
CA ASN A 26 13.58 9.31 -5.82
C ASN A 26 13.10 7.89 -5.52
N VAL A 27 11.82 7.69 -5.68
CA VAL A 27 11.16 6.40 -5.47
C VAL A 27 10.21 6.12 -6.62
N PHE A 28 9.88 4.87 -6.80
CA PHE A 28 8.72 4.49 -7.58
C PHE A 28 7.85 3.54 -6.78
N SER A 29 6.56 3.60 -7.01
CA SER A 29 5.57 2.75 -6.39
C SER A 29 4.68 2.11 -7.45
N LEU A 30 4.18 0.93 -7.15
CA LEU A 30 3.23 0.23 -8.00
C LEU A 30 1.82 0.50 -7.50
N PHE A 31 0.93 0.82 -8.43
CA PHE A 31 -0.50 0.89 -8.19
C PHE A 31 -1.15 -0.23 -9.01
N LEU A 32 -1.53 -1.31 -8.35
CA LEU A 32 -1.92 -2.56 -9.00
C LEU A 32 -3.31 -3.02 -8.56
N ASP A 33 -4.12 -3.44 -9.54
CA ASP A 33 -5.35 -4.21 -9.29
C ASP A 33 -4.95 -5.58 -8.72
N ILE A 34 -5.30 -5.83 -7.45
CA ILE A 34 -4.88 -7.06 -6.76
C ILE A 34 -5.53 -8.32 -7.33
N ASP A 35 -6.66 -8.19 -8.02
CA ASP A 35 -7.33 -9.31 -8.66
C ASP A 35 -6.64 -9.73 -9.98
N LYS A 36 -5.75 -8.87 -10.51
CA LYS A 36 -5.03 -9.09 -11.76
C LYS A 36 -3.52 -9.34 -11.60
N LEU A 37 -3.03 -9.50 -10.38
CA LEU A 37 -1.59 -9.69 -10.12
C LEU A 37 -1.01 -10.86 -10.90
N ALA A 38 -1.71 -11.98 -11.00
CA ALA A 38 -1.27 -13.16 -11.77
C ALA A 38 -1.22 -12.90 -13.29
N GLU A 39 -2.09 -12.04 -13.81
CA GLU A 39 -2.07 -11.61 -15.20
C GLU A 39 -0.84 -10.73 -15.47
N PHE A 40 -0.53 -9.79 -14.59
CA PHE A 40 0.66 -8.95 -14.70
C PHE A 40 1.95 -9.76 -14.65
N ASP A 41 2.03 -10.78 -13.79
CA ASP A 41 3.19 -11.67 -13.73
C ASP A 41 3.41 -12.45 -15.04
N LYS A 42 2.34 -12.84 -15.72
CA LYS A 42 2.42 -13.58 -16.99
C LYS A 42 2.77 -12.68 -18.18
N THR A 43 2.25 -11.46 -18.20
CA THR A 43 2.38 -10.54 -19.35
C THR A 43 3.60 -9.63 -19.26
N SER A 44 4.12 -9.38 -18.07
CA SER A 44 5.27 -8.51 -17.86
C SER A 44 6.59 -9.29 -17.92
N TRP A 45 7.59 -8.75 -18.61
CA TRP A 45 8.94 -9.33 -18.64
C TRP A 45 9.76 -8.97 -17.39
N PHE A 46 9.46 -7.86 -16.70
CA PHE A 46 10.25 -7.37 -15.58
C PHE A 46 9.56 -7.55 -14.21
N PHE A 47 8.23 -7.66 -14.16
CA PHE A 47 7.46 -7.82 -12.92
C PHE A 47 7.28 -9.30 -12.57
N ARG A 48 7.39 -9.63 -11.29
CA ARG A 48 7.15 -10.99 -10.75
C ARG A 48 6.30 -10.96 -9.51
N LEU A 49 5.38 -11.91 -9.43
CA LEU A 49 4.52 -12.12 -8.25
C LEU A 49 5.06 -13.29 -7.43
N ASN A 50 5.24 -13.07 -6.11
CA ASN A 50 5.64 -14.08 -5.12
C ASN A 50 6.95 -14.81 -5.43
N ARG A 51 7.79 -14.27 -6.30
CA ARG A 51 9.09 -14.83 -6.69
C ARG A 51 10.09 -13.73 -7.03
N TRP A 52 11.35 -14.10 -7.06
CA TRP A 52 12.43 -13.16 -7.38
C TRP A 52 12.29 -12.62 -8.81
N GLY A 53 12.63 -11.35 -8.99
CA GLY A 53 12.63 -10.67 -10.27
C GLY A 53 13.24 -9.28 -10.17
N MET A 54 13.38 -8.59 -11.29
CA MET A 54 13.86 -7.20 -11.32
C MET A 54 12.97 -6.29 -10.46
N VAL A 55 11.67 -6.42 -10.64
CA VAL A 55 10.65 -5.80 -9.81
C VAL A 55 9.70 -6.90 -9.35
N SER A 56 9.42 -6.98 -8.07
CA SER A 56 8.54 -8.03 -7.55
C SER A 56 7.63 -7.53 -6.44
N LEU A 57 6.44 -8.12 -6.38
CA LEU A 57 5.51 -7.98 -5.29
C LEU A 57 5.36 -9.35 -4.62
N TYR A 58 5.48 -9.38 -3.31
CA TYR A 58 5.20 -10.57 -2.53
C TYR A 58 3.94 -10.33 -1.69
N GLU A 59 2.90 -11.12 -1.88
CA GLU A 59 1.67 -11.01 -1.10
C GLU A 59 1.91 -11.18 0.40
N LYS A 60 2.89 -12.02 0.76
CA LYS A 60 3.31 -12.20 2.16
C LYS A 60 3.95 -10.98 2.82
N ASP A 61 4.31 -9.96 2.05
CA ASP A 61 4.82 -8.71 2.60
C ASP A 61 3.69 -7.79 3.06
N HIS A 62 2.44 -8.16 2.78
CA HIS A 62 1.24 -7.38 3.05
C HIS A 62 0.21 -8.18 3.83
N GLY A 63 -0.78 -7.49 4.37
CA GLY A 63 -1.87 -8.11 5.09
C GLY A 63 -1.43 -8.75 6.40
N ASP A 64 -1.98 -9.90 6.72
CA ASP A 64 -1.65 -10.66 7.92
C ASP A 64 -0.35 -11.47 7.78
N ARG A 65 0.33 -11.37 6.64
CA ARG A 65 1.58 -12.09 6.31
C ARG A 65 1.43 -13.62 6.31
N ASN A 66 0.20 -14.08 6.26
CA ASN A 66 -0.16 -15.50 6.24
C ASN A 66 -0.41 -16.02 4.81
N THR A 67 -1.00 -17.19 4.74
CA THR A 67 -1.35 -17.88 3.49
C THR A 67 -2.59 -17.32 2.78
N LEU A 68 -3.30 -16.38 3.41
CA LEU A 68 -4.47 -15.76 2.80
C LEU A 68 -4.06 -14.88 1.63
N ARG A 69 -4.78 -15.00 0.52
CA ARG A 69 -4.66 -14.06 -0.59
C ARG A 69 -4.99 -12.65 -0.11
N LEU A 70 -4.31 -11.64 -0.65
CA LEU A 70 -4.56 -10.24 -0.30
C LEU A 70 -6.04 -9.86 -0.41
N ARG A 71 -6.73 -10.39 -1.41
CA ARG A 71 -8.16 -10.14 -1.61
C ARG A 71 -9.00 -10.63 -0.43
N ASP A 72 -8.73 -11.83 0.06
CA ASP A 72 -9.47 -12.43 1.17
C ASP A 72 -9.20 -11.68 2.47
N TRP A 73 -7.95 -11.27 2.67
CA TRP A 73 -7.56 -10.43 3.81
C TRP A 73 -8.28 -9.08 3.80
N VAL A 74 -8.30 -8.37 2.66
CA VAL A 74 -9.03 -7.09 2.51
C VAL A 74 -10.50 -7.27 2.83
N ASN A 75 -11.15 -8.29 2.27
CA ASN A 75 -12.56 -8.57 2.52
C ASN A 75 -12.83 -8.81 4.00
N LYS A 76 -11.99 -9.64 4.66
CA LYS A 76 -12.11 -9.93 6.10
C LYS A 76 -11.98 -8.67 6.95
N LYS A 77 -10.98 -7.83 6.66
CA LYS A 77 -10.74 -6.57 7.39
C LYS A 77 -11.90 -5.60 7.24
N LEU A 78 -12.39 -5.38 6.03
CA LEU A 78 -13.50 -4.47 5.77
C LEU A 78 -14.80 -4.95 6.41
N MET A 79 -15.12 -6.24 6.29
CA MET A 79 -16.31 -6.79 6.92
C MET A 79 -16.25 -6.70 8.44
N GLY A 80 -15.08 -6.95 9.04
CA GLY A 80 -14.87 -6.79 10.48
C GLY A 80 -15.03 -5.34 10.97
N ALA A 81 -14.83 -4.37 10.09
CA ALA A 81 -15.01 -2.94 10.36
C ALA A 81 -16.41 -2.41 9.96
N GLY A 82 -17.33 -3.28 9.53
CA GLY A 82 -18.69 -2.90 9.15
C GLY A 82 -18.86 -2.42 7.71
N PHE A 83 -17.82 -2.55 6.87
CA PHE A 83 -17.90 -2.23 5.45
C PHE A 83 -18.36 -3.43 4.62
N THR A 84 -18.91 -3.16 3.45
CA THR A 84 -19.25 -4.19 2.46
C THR A 84 -18.01 -4.64 1.68
N LYS A 85 -18.08 -5.83 1.08
CA LYS A 85 -17.03 -6.31 0.18
C LYS A 85 -16.90 -5.37 -1.02
N PRO A 86 -15.69 -4.90 -1.36
CA PRO A 86 -15.48 -4.06 -2.52
C PRO A 86 -15.52 -4.87 -3.83
N ASP A 87 -15.95 -4.22 -4.91
CA ASP A 87 -15.93 -4.82 -6.26
C ASP A 87 -14.51 -4.91 -6.79
N LYS A 88 -13.69 -3.88 -6.52
CA LYS A 88 -12.29 -3.78 -6.95
C LYS A 88 -11.41 -3.25 -5.83
N VAL A 89 -10.18 -3.75 -5.77
CA VAL A 89 -9.17 -3.29 -4.84
C VAL A 89 -7.87 -3.02 -5.58
N TYR A 90 -7.32 -1.83 -5.35
CA TYR A 90 -5.99 -1.45 -5.85
C TYR A 90 -5.03 -1.30 -4.69
N LEU A 91 -3.84 -1.87 -4.84
CA LEU A 91 -2.75 -1.73 -3.89
C LEU A 91 -1.73 -0.72 -4.41
N LEU A 92 -1.46 0.31 -3.62
CA LEU A 92 -0.32 1.20 -3.80
C LEU A 92 0.76 0.80 -2.80
N SER A 93 1.92 0.38 -3.28
CA SER A 93 3.04 -0.02 -2.43
C SER A 93 4.38 0.13 -3.15
N PHE A 94 5.47 0.16 -2.37
CA PHE A 94 6.80 0.01 -2.93
C PHE A 94 7.08 -1.46 -3.24
N PRO A 95 7.55 -1.77 -4.45
CA PRO A 95 7.94 -3.14 -4.79
C PRO A 95 9.29 -3.50 -4.19
N ARG A 96 9.63 -4.78 -4.25
CA ARG A 96 11.01 -5.20 -4.13
C ARG A 96 11.72 -5.03 -5.46
N VAL A 97 12.94 -4.52 -5.43
CA VAL A 97 13.84 -4.40 -6.58
C VAL A 97 15.00 -5.35 -6.35
N LEU A 98 15.23 -6.27 -7.29
CA LEU A 98 16.24 -7.34 -7.19
C LEU A 98 16.17 -8.13 -5.87
N GLY A 99 14.93 -8.36 -5.38
CA GLY A 99 14.66 -9.07 -4.13
C GLY A 99 14.73 -8.22 -2.86
N LEU A 100 15.26 -7.00 -2.94
CA LEU A 100 15.37 -6.07 -1.81
C LEU A 100 14.22 -5.07 -1.85
N GLY A 101 13.60 -4.82 -0.70
CA GLY A 101 12.53 -3.82 -0.60
C GLY A 101 11.91 -3.76 0.78
N PHE A 102 11.40 -2.59 1.08
CA PHE A 102 10.62 -2.31 2.28
C PHE A 102 9.55 -1.29 1.93
N SER A 103 8.30 -1.64 2.22
CA SER A 103 7.15 -0.74 2.04
C SER A 103 6.67 -0.28 3.41
N PRO A 104 7.11 0.89 3.89
CA PRO A 104 6.70 1.40 5.20
C PRO A 104 5.22 1.78 5.25
N LEU A 105 4.66 2.07 4.08
CA LEU A 105 3.25 2.37 3.90
C LEU A 105 2.75 1.67 2.65
N SER A 106 1.69 0.89 2.81
CA SER A 106 0.91 0.33 1.71
C SER A 106 -0.52 0.81 1.85
N VAL A 107 -1.16 1.11 0.74
CA VAL A 107 -2.51 1.66 0.74
C VAL A 107 -3.39 0.82 -0.17
N PHE A 108 -4.48 0.28 0.38
CA PHE A 108 -5.47 -0.45 -0.37
C PHE A 108 -6.67 0.45 -0.62
N TYR A 109 -6.92 0.76 -1.88
CA TYR A 109 -8.06 1.55 -2.33
C TYR A 109 -9.19 0.60 -2.72
N CYS A 110 -10.29 0.67 -1.99
CA CYS A 110 -11.42 -0.26 -2.11
C CYS A 110 -12.60 0.45 -2.79
N TYR A 111 -12.94 -0.03 -3.97
CA TYR A 111 -13.99 0.54 -4.81
C TYR A 111 -15.24 -0.33 -4.80
N SER A 112 -16.40 0.32 -4.71
CA SER A 112 -17.72 -0.28 -4.92
C SER A 112 -18.51 0.58 -5.90
N LYS A 113 -19.13 -0.04 -6.91
CA LYS A 113 -19.89 0.66 -7.96
C LYS A 113 -19.08 1.79 -8.63
N ASN A 114 -17.78 1.56 -8.86
CA ASN A 114 -16.83 2.52 -9.43
C ASN A 114 -16.55 3.77 -8.57
N GLN A 115 -16.99 3.80 -7.32
CA GLN A 115 -16.68 4.86 -6.36
C GLN A 115 -15.73 4.34 -5.30
N LEU A 116 -14.79 5.17 -4.86
CA LEU A 116 -13.94 4.86 -3.72
C LEU A 116 -14.79 4.84 -2.46
N ASN A 117 -14.88 3.69 -1.81
CA ASN A 117 -15.72 3.46 -0.64
C ASN A 117 -14.92 3.48 0.66
N SER A 118 -13.75 2.87 0.63
CA SER A 118 -12.90 2.80 1.82
C SER A 118 -11.43 2.67 1.43
N VAL A 119 -10.55 3.04 2.37
CA VAL A 119 -9.11 2.88 2.22
C VAL A 119 -8.56 2.16 3.44
N ILE A 120 -7.69 1.17 3.21
CA ILE A 120 -6.91 0.54 4.27
C ILE A 120 -5.48 1.04 4.15
N TYR A 121 -4.96 1.63 5.22
CA TYR A 121 -3.56 2.01 5.37
C TYR A 121 -2.86 0.93 6.19
N GLU A 122 -1.86 0.31 5.61
CA GLU A 122 -0.98 -0.64 6.26
C GLU A 122 0.36 0.04 6.52
N VAL A 123 0.66 0.31 7.78
CA VAL A 123 1.88 0.99 8.20
C VAL A 123 2.81 -0.02 8.87
N LYS A 124 4.08 -0.02 8.46
CA LYS A 124 5.12 -0.90 8.98
C LYS A 124 6.30 -0.09 9.50
N ASN A 125 6.88 -0.56 10.58
CA ASN A 125 8.16 -0.05 11.04
C ASN A 125 9.30 -1.02 10.69
N THR A 126 10.54 -0.56 10.89
CA THR A 126 11.74 -1.37 10.64
C THR A 126 11.93 -2.50 11.67
N TYR A 127 11.20 -2.48 12.77
CA TYR A 127 11.24 -3.53 13.82
C TYR A 127 10.32 -4.70 13.52
N GLY A 128 9.51 -4.61 12.45
CA GLY A 128 8.61 -5.67 12.04
C GLY A 128 7.18 -5.52 12.55
N ASP A 129 6.88 -4.45 13.31
CA ASP A 129 5.51 -4.17 13.70
C ASP A 129 4.70 -3.67 12.50
N GLN A 130 3.43 -4.00 12.50
CA GLN A 130 2.47 -3.61 11.49
C GLN A 130 1.17 -3.22 12.15
N ILE A 131 0.60 -2.12 11.68
CA ILE A 131 -0.73 -1.67 12.10
C ILE A 131 -1.55 -1.28 10.88
N GLU A 132 -2.85 -1.56 10.91
CA GLU A 132 -3.76 -1.20 9.85
C GLU A 132 -4.78 -0.17 10.36
N TYR A 133 -5.05 0.81 9.51
CA TYR A 133 -6.11 1.79 9.71
C TYR A 133 -7.10 1.69 8.57
N ILE A 134 -8.37 1.63 8.90
CA ILE A 134 -9.45 1.62 7.90
C ILE A 134 -10.17 2.95 8.00
N SER A 135 -10.37 3.60 6.87
CA SER A 135 -11.06 4.86 6.77
C SER A 135 -12.15 4.80 5.72
N ASP A 136 -13.31 5.37 6.03
CA ASP A 136 -14.34 5.68 5.05
C ASP A 136 -13.79 6.75 4.10
N SER A 137 -14.08 6.63 2.82
CA SER A 137 -13.52 7.49 1.78
C SER A 137 -14.63 8.23 1.06
N GLN A 138 -15.20 9.22 1.75
CA GLN A 138 -16.07 10.16 1.08
C GLN A 138 -15.21 11.32 0.53
N PRO A 139 -15.20 11.52 -0.80
CA PRO A 139 -14.48 12.64 -1.37
C PRO A 139 -15.12 13.96 -0.96
N ASP A 140 -14.30 14.96 -0.67
CA ASP A 140 -14.71 16.35 -0.55
C ASP A 140 -15.36 16.84 -1.86
N PRO A 141 -16.08 17.99 -1.85
CA PRO A 141 -16.62 18.59 -3.06
C PRO A 141 -15.58 18.80 -4.20
N ASP A 142 -14.31 18.94 -3.83
CA ASP A 142 -13.17 19.05 -4.76
C ASP A 142 -12.68 17.70 -5.29
N GLY A 143 -13.34 16.58 -4.96
CA GLY A 143 -12.94 15.22 -5.32
C GLY A 143 -11.70 14.69 -4.58
N ARG A 144 -11.26 15.37 -3.52
CA ARG A 144 -10.12 14.96 -2.69
C ARG A 144 -10.60 14.15 -1.50
N VAL A 145 -9.86 13.10 -1.18
CA VAL A 145 -10.06 12.32 0.05
C VAL A 145 -8.99 12.73 1.06
N ARG A 146 -9.42 13.22 2.22
CA ARG A 146 -8.53 13.62 3.31
C ARG A 146 -8.78 12.76 4.53
N HIS A 147 -7.73 12.12 5.02
CA HIS A 147 -7.80 11.35 6.25
C HIS A 147 -6.83 11.93 7.28
N SER A 148 -7.29 12.00 8.53
CA SER A 148 -6.45 12.30 9.68
C SER A 148 -6.58 11.15 10.67
N ILE A 149 -5.47 10.47 10.94
CA ILE A 149 -5.43 9.29 11.78
C ILE A 149 -4.44 9.55 12.92
N LYS A 150 -4.90 9.30 14.17
CA LYS A 150 -4.01 9.37 15.32
C LYS A 150 -2.98 8.27 15.24
N LYS A 151 -1.73 8.63 15.46
CA LYS A 151 -0.62 7.69 15.40
C LYS A 151 -0.58 6.82 16.65
N ASP A 152 -0.80 5.53 16.49
CA ASP A 152 -0.76 4.54 17.57
C ASP A 152 0.47 3.62 17.52
N MET A 153 1.41 3.87 16.57
CA MET A 153 2.62 3.09 16.40
C MET A 153 3.87 3.94 16.67
N TYR A 154 4.86 3.34 17.32
CA TYR A 154 6.19 3.92 17.44
C TYR A 154 6.92 3.80 16.09
N LEU A 155 6.97 4.88 15.33
CA LEU A 155 7.79 4.97 14.14
C LEU A 155 9.16 5.48 14.55
N SER A 156 10.12 4.57 14.70
CA SER A 156 11.51 4.95 14.80
C SER A 156 11.92 5.58 13.46
N LEU A 157 12.27 6.83 13.52
CA LEU A 157 13.07 7.44 12.46
C LEU A 157 14.47 6.81 12.56
N ILE A 158 14.91 6.24 11.45
CA ILE A 158 16.26 5.66 11.32
C ILE A 158 17.29 6.61 11.93
N HIS A 159 18.08 6.09 12.84
CA HIS A 159 19.21 6.77 13.43
C HIS A 159 20.35 6.91 12.44
#